data_c822947c289ff219b3cfdca56de200bf
#
_entry.id   c822947c289ff219b3cfdca56de200bf
#
_cell.length_a   1.000
_cell.length_b   1.000
_cell.length_c   1.000
_cell.angle_alpha   90.00
_cell.angle_beta   90.00
_cell.angle_gamma   90.00
#
_symmetry.space_group_name_H-M   'P 1'
#
loop_
_entity.id
_entity.type
_entity.pdbx_description
1 polymer ?
#
loop_
_entity_poly.entity_id
_entity_poly.type
_entity_poly.pdbx_seq_one_letter_code
_entity_poly.pdbx_strand_id
1 'polypeptide(L)'
;MNSSHAHHASHVTSYSIIGERVALGPIEGDTLPLFYRWFNDFELLRTAGIGDGPWTMERVEAWCKRFNCGPEEAWFMIYELATGQPIGSAGLRDIDERHRTAEYAISIGEASARGKGYGTEVTRLMLEYAFTARSLRSVLLDAAEYNPAGLRAYAKAGFREIGRRREADVMGGKRWDIVYMQALASEFESPVLGRVFVPDQPRAVDAS
;
A
#
# COMPACT_ATOMS: atom_id res chain seq x y z
N MET A 1 -24.35 -2.81 43.47
CA MET A 1 -23.11 -2.10 43.09
C MET A 1 -22.24 -3.09 42.37
N ASN A 2 -22.34 -3.12 41.04
CA ASN A 2 -21.50 -3.99 40.20
C ASN A 2 -20.69 -3.07 39.27
N SER A 3 -19.43 -2.87 39.63
CA SER A 3 -18.48 -2.11 38.84
C SER A 3 -17.97 -2.99 37.71
N SER A 4 -18.51 -2.78 36.51
CA SER A 4 -17.96 -3.35 35.28
C SER A 4 -16.59 -2.70 35.00
N HIS A 5 -15.53 -3.42 35.33
CA HIS A 5 -14.19 -3.08 34.86
C HIS A 5 -14.11 -3.47 33.34
N ALA A 6 -14.32 -2.48 32.49
CA ALA A 6 -13.96 -2.62 31.08
C ALA A 6 -12.43 -2.73 31.02
N HIS A 7 -11.94 -3.93 30.73
CA HIS A 7 -10.55 -4.13 30.34
C HIS A 7 -10.33 -3.43 29.01
N HIS A 8 -9.76 -2.24 29.06
CA HIS A 8 -9.06 -1.68 27.90
C HIS A 8 -7.82 -2.55 27.69
N ALA A 9 -7.94 -3.53 26.83
CA ALA A 9 -6.76 -4.16 26.25
C ALA A 9 -6.01 -3.06 25.50
N SER A 10 -4.85 -2.67 26.02
CA SER A 10 -3.94 -1.78 25.29
C SER A 10 -3.50 -2.53 24.04
N HIS A 11 -4.06 -2.17 22.88
CA HIS A 11 -3.62 -2.68 21.59
C HIS A 11 -2.15 -2.30 21.39
N VAL A 12 -1.29 -3.29 21.37
CA VAL A 12 0.12 -3.11 21.02
C VAL A 12 0.16 -3.02 19.50
N THR A 13 0.28 -1.83 18.96
CA THR A 13 0.46 -1.63 17.52
C THR A 13 1.81 -2.23 17.09
N SER A 14 1.77 -3.23 16.21
CA SER A 14 2.97 -3.86 15.65
C SER A 14 3.29 -3.22 14.30
N TYR A 15 4.52 -2.74 14.15
CA TYR A 15 5.02 -2.24 12.87
C TYR A 15 5.96 -3.25 12.23
N SER A 16 5.70 -3.58 10.97
CA SER A 16 6.54 -4.49 10.18
C SER A 16 7.68 -3.75 9.49
N ILE A 17 7.41 -2.52 9.01
CA ILE A 17 8.38 -1.66 8.32
C ILE A 17 8.22 -0.25 8.86
N ILE A 18 9.31 0.36 9.31
CA ILE A 18 9.30 1.70 9.90
C ILE A 18 10.07 2.64 8.96
N GLY A 19 9.39 3.67 8.46
CA GLY A 19 9.98 4.76 7.70
C GLY A 19 10.34 5.97 8.57
N GLU A 20 10.42 7.14 7.99
CA GLU A 20 10.72 8.39 8.70
C GLU A 20 9.50 8.98 9.42
N ARG A 21 8.34 8.99 8.76
CA ARG A 21 7.09 9.62 9.24
C ARG A 21 5.91 8.66 9.24
N VAL A 22 6.03 7.53 8.53
CA VAL A 22 5.00 6.50 8.45
C VAL A 22 5.58 5.13 8.78
N ALA A 23 4.73 4.24 9.24
CA ALA A 23 5.06 2.82 9.39
C ALA A 23 4.00 1.96 8.71
N LEU A 24 4.40 0.74 8.35
CA LEU A 24 3.53 -0.28 7.78
C LEU A 24 3.39 -1.42 8.80
N GLY A 25 2.18 -1.83 9.08
CA GLY A 25 1.87 -2.91 10.00
C GLY A 25 0.76 -3.83 9.49
N PRO A 26 0.39 -4.87 10.22
CA PRO A 26 -0.69 -5.77 9.83
C PRO A 26 -2.04 -5.04 9.78
N ILE A 27 -2.94 -5.53 8.91
CA ILE A 27 -4.35 -5.13 8.92
C ILE A 27 -5.06 -6.06 9.90
N GLU A 28 -5.54 -5.51 10.99
CA GLU A 28 -6.22 -6.25 12.06
C GLU A 28 -7.73 -5.95 12.08
N GLY A 29 -8.51 -6.81 12.73
CA GLY A 29 -9.98 -6.73 12.70
C GLY A 29 -10.56 -5.46 13.30
N ASP A 30 -9.86 -4.81 14.22
CA ASP A 30 -10.26 -3.53 14.86
C ASP A 30 -10.15 -2.34 13.88
N THR A 31 -9.46 -2.50 12.74
CA THR A 31 -9.35 -1.48 11.69
C THR A 31 -10.50 -1.51 10.68
N LEU A 32 -11.37 -2.53 10.70
CA LEU A 32 -12.52 -2.64 9.80
C LEU A 32 -13.44 -1.41 9.78
N PRO A 33 -13.77 -0.76 10.93
CA PRO A 33 -14.57 0.46 10.92
C PRO A 33 -13.93 1.61 10.12
N LEU A 34 -12.60 1.66 10.02
CA LEU A 34 -11.89 2.65 9.21
C LEU A 34 -12.11 2.39 7.73
N PHE A 35 -11.95 1.15 7.27
CA PHE A 35 -12.24 0.76 5.91
C PHE A 35 -13.70 1.03 5.52
N TYR A 36 -14.64 0.74 6.44
CA TYR A 36 -16.05 1.05 6.21
C TYR A 36 -16.27 2.56 5.98
N ARG A 37 -15.66 3.41 6.78
CA ARG A 37 -15.72 4.86 6.62
C ARG A 37 -15.04 5.32 5.33
N TRP A 38 -13.84 4.82 5.05
CA TRP A 38 -13.08 5.19 3.86
C TRP A 38 -13.76 4.76 2.55
N PHE A 39 -14.32 3.56 2.51
CA PHE A 39 -14.99 3.04 1.31
C PHE A 39 -16.39 3.64 1.08
N ASN A 40 -16.86 4.48 1.97
CA ASN A 40 -18.05 5.30 1.80
C ASN A 40 -17.75 6.80 1.66
N ASP A 41 -16.47 7.17 1.52
CA ASP A 41 -16.02 8.53 1.23
C ASP A 41 -15.76 8.70 -0.28
N PHE A 42 -16.68 9.37 -0.99
CA PHE A 42 -16.55 9.60 -2.43
C PHE A 42 -15.32 10.44 -2.82
N GLU A 43 -14.82 11.31 -1.94
CA GLU A 43 -13.56 12.03 -2.16
C GLU A 43 -12.37 11.09 -2.24
N LEU A 44 -12.39 10.01 -1.47
CA LEU A 44 -11.39 8.95 -1.58
C LEU A 44 -11.63 8.09 -2.82
N LEU A 45 -12.86 7.61 -2.99
CA LEU A 45 -13.21 6.61 -4.02
C LEU A 45 -12.92 7.11 -5.43
N ARG A 46 -13.08 8.41 -5.69
CA ARG A 46 -12.84 8.98 -7.03
C ARG A 46 -11.41 8.73 -7.57
N THR A 47 -10.44 8.41 -6.72
CA THR A 47 -9.05 8.15 -7.13
C THR A 47 -8.52 6.79 -6.68
N ALA A 48 -9.26 6.06 -5.84
CA ALA A 48 -8.82 4.81 -5.26
C ALA A 48 -9.11 3.57 -6.12
N GLY A 49 -9.94 3.68 -7.15
CA GLY A 49 -10.27 2.55 -8.03
C GLY A 49 -11.03 1.40 -7.34
N ILE A 50 -11.65 1.66 -6.18
CA ILE A 50 -12.29 0.62 -5.34
C ILE A 50 -13.78 0.41 -5.72
N GLY A 51 -14.28 1.15 -6.71
CA GLY A 51 -15.67 1.10 -7.16
C GLY A 51 -16.60 2.02 -6.37
N ASP A 52 -17.80 2.16 -6.90
CA ASP A 52 -18.77 3.17 -6.48
C ASP A 52 -19.69 2.61 -5.40
N GLY A 53 -19.38 2.76 -4.13
CA GLY A 53 -20.23 2.36 -2.99
C GLY A 53 -21.74 2.23 -3.26
N PRO A 54 -22.62 2.15 -2.28
CA PRO A 54 -22.31 2.05 -0.85
C PRO A 54 -21.74 0.69 -0.45
N TRP A 55 -20.82 0.74 0.48
CA TRP A 55 -20.24 -0.45 1.08
C TRP A 55 -20.93 -0.75 2.41
N THR A 56 -21.44 -1.99 2.58
CA THR A 56 -21.90 -2.49 3.87
C THR A 56 -20.71 -3.00 4.70
N MET A 57 -20.90 -3.10 6.01
CA MET A 57 -19.84 -3.69 6.86
C MET A 57 -19.51 -5.12 6.46
N GLU A 58 -20.51 -5.94 6.11
CA GLU A 58 -20.31 -7.31 5.61
C GLU A 58 -19.42 -7.34 4.36
N ARG A 59 -19.66 -6.38 3.43
CA ARG A 59 -18.83 -6.29 2.21
C ARG A 59 -17.40 -5.89 2.53
N VAL A 60 -17.19 -4.98 3.49
CA VAL A 60 -15.86 -4.60 3.97
C VAL A 60 -15.15 -5.79 4.62
N GLU A 61 -15.83 -6.52 5.50
CA GLU A 61 -15.27 -7.73 6.14
C GLU A 61 -14.89 -8.80 5.11
N ALA A 62 -15.76 -9.06 4.13
CA ALA A 62 -15.49 -10.02 3.07
C ALA A 62 -14.30 -9.58 2.20
N TRP A 63 -14.16 -8.27 1.96
CA TRP A 63 -13.06 -7.70 1.21
C TRP A 63 -11.74 -7.81 1.99
N CYS A 64 -11.74 -7.43 3.27
CA CYS A 64 -10.55 -7.54 4.14
C CYS A 64 -10.12 -8.99 4.40
N LYS A 65 -11.08 -9.93 4.47
CA LYS A 65 -10.76 -11.36 4.59
C LYS A 65 -9.99 -11.93 3.39
N ARG A 66 -10.03 -11.26 2.25
CA ARG A 66 -9.24 -11.67 1.07
C ARG A 66 -7.78 -11.23 1.18
N PHE A 67 -7.50 -10.19 1.96
CA PHE A 67 -6.14 -9.72 2.15
C PHE A 67 -5.32 -10.71 2.98
N ASN A 68 -4.09 -10.90 2.56
CA ASN A 68 -3.16 -11.76 3.25
C ASN A 68 -3.65 -13.22 3.44
N CYS A 69 -4.65 -13.66 2.65
CA CYS A 69 -5.14 -15.03 2.69
C CYS A 69 -4.32 -16.00 1.84
N GLY A 70 -3.38 -15.50 1.04
CA GLY A 70 -2.54 -16.30 0.16
C GLY A 70 -1.22 -15.61 -0.16
N PRO A 71 -0.29 -16.30 -0.82
CA PRO A 71 1.01 -15.75 -1.21
C PRO A 71 0.91 -14.68 -2.31
N GLU A 72 -0.23 -14.59 -2.99
CA GLU A 72 -0.47 -13.69 -4.13
C GLU A 72 -0.79 -12.26 -3.73
N GLU A 73 -0.97 -12.00 -2.43
CA GLU A 73 -1.29 -10.67 -1.90
C GLU A 73 -0.47 -10.38 -0.63
N ALA A 74 -0.11 -9.09 -0.45
CA ALA A 74 0.53 -8.60 0.76
C ALA A 74 0.06 -7.18 1.05
N TRP A 75 -0.82 -7.02 2.03
CA TRP A 75 -1.42 -5.75 2.40
C TRP A 75 -1.00 -5.30 3.78
N PHE A 76 -0.79 -3.99 3.93
CA PHE A 76 -0.39 -3.34 5.16
C PHE A 76 -1.31 -2.18 5.49
N MET A 77 -1.54 -1.99 6.78
CA MET A 77 -2.07 -0.74 7.33
C MET A 77 -0.94 0.29 7.38
N ILE A 78 -1.26 1.53 7.00
CA ILE A 78 -0.35 2.67 7.07
C ILE A 78 -0.63 3.44 8.36
N TYR A 79 0.39 3.66 9.16
CA TYR A 79 0.33 4.45 10.39
C TYR A 79 1.14 5.73 10.27
N GLU A 80 0.59 6.85 10.75
CA GLU A 80 1.35 8.09 10.96
C GLU A 80 2.14 7.96 12.27
N LEU A 81 3.48 7.98 12.21
CA LEU A 81 4.33 7.76 13.40
C LEU A 81 4.13 8.83 14.49
N ALA A 82 3.86 10.08 14.11
CA ALA A 82 3.67 11.18 15.05
C ALA A 82 2.46 10.99 15.99
N THR A 83 1.44 10.28 15.53
CA THR A 83 0.18 10.09 16.26
C THR A 83 -0.09 8.62 16.62
N GLY A 84 0.61 7.68 15.96
CA GLY A 84 0.32 6.24 16.04
C GLY A 84 -1.00 5.85 15.37
N GLN A 85 -1.67 6.77 14.67
CA GLN A 85 -2.98 6.52 14.09
C GLN A 85 -2.89 5.87 12.71
N PRO A 86 -3.78 4.92 12.39
CA PRO A 86 -3.90 4.38 11.05
C PRO A 86 -4.49 5.44 10.11
N ILE A 87 -3.84 5.63 8.94
CA ILE A 87 -4.19 6.68 7.98
C ILE A 87 -4.55 6.16 6.60
N GLY A 88 -4.41 4.85 6.35
CA GLY A 88 -4.68 4.26 5.05
C GLY A 88 -4.16 2.84 4.94
N SER A 89 -4.14 2.31 3.74
CA SER A 89 -3.58 0.99 3.45
C SER A 89 -2.80 0.99 2.13
N ALA A 90 -1.83 0.09 2.03
CA ALA A 90 -1.08 -0.16 0.80
C ALA A 90 -0.78 -1.65 0.68
N GLY A 91 -0.65 -2.14 -0.56
CA GLY A 91 -0.37 -3.54 -0.76
C GLY A 91 0.16 -3.87 -2.14
N LEU A 92 0.64 -5.10 -2.24
CA LEU A 92 0.93 -5.79 -3.48
C LEU A 92 -0.18 -6.81 -3.73
N ARG A 93 -0.66 -6.88 -4.95
CA ARG A 93 -1.63 -7.87 -5.44
C ARG A 93 -1.10 -8.54 -6.70
N ASP A 94 -1.74 -9.65 -7.08
CA ASP A 94 -1.36 -10.40 -8.27
C ASP A 94 0.15 -10.71 -8.31
N ILE A 95 0.68 -11.12 -7.13
CA ILE A 95 2.08 -11.49 -6.98
C ILE A 95 2.32 -12.77 -7.76
N ASP A 96 3.11 -12.67 -8.82
CA ASP A 96 3.57 -13.82 -9.61
C ASP A 96 5.02 -14.14 -9.23
N GLU A 97 5.22 -15.20 -8.45
CA GLU A 97 6.54 -15.64 -8.01
C GLU A 97 7.39 -16.20 -9.15
N ARG A 98 6.76 -16.74 -10.20
CA ARG A 98 7.46 -17.27 -11.36
C ARG A 98 8.09 -16.15 -12.20
N HIS A 99 7.32 -15.10 -12.46
CA HIS A 99 7.77 -13.94 -13.23
C HIS A 99 8.37 -12.86 -12.33
N ARG A 100 8.20 -12.99 -10.99
CA ARG A 100 8.70 -12.07 -9.97
C ARG A 100 8.14 -10.66 -10.17
N THR A 101 6.83 -10.58 -10.40
CA THR A 101 6.09 -9.34 -10.62
C THR A 101 4.95 -9.19 -9.64
N ALA A 102 4.47 -7.97 -9.44
CA ALA A 102 3.25 -7.68 -8.68
C ALA A 102 2.63 -6.37 -9.17
N GLU A 103 1.35 -6.15 -8.80
CA GLU A 103 0.71 -4.85 -8.89
C GLU A 103 0.69 -4.16 -7.52
N TYR A 104 0.96 -2.86 -7.53
CA TYR A 104 0.94 -2.02 -6.33
C TYR A 104 -0.34 -1.20 -6.24
N ALA A 105 -0.90 -1.12 -5.04
CA ALA A 105 -2.02 -0.24 -4.75
C ALA A 105 -1.83 0.48 -3.41
N ILE A 106 -2.35 1.71 -3.31
CA ILE A 106 -2.32 2.53 -2.10
C ILE A 106 -3.59 3.38 -1.98
N SER A 107 -4.03 3.56 -0.75
CA SER A 107 -5.09 4.50 -0.40
C SER A 107 -4.74 5.22 0.90
N ILE A 108 -4.65 6.56 0.85
CA ILE A 108 -4.59 7.40 2.06
C ILE A 108 -6.03 7.75 2.44
N GLY A 109 -6.59 6.95 3.34
CA GLY A 109 -7.98 7.03 3.75
C GLY A 109 -8.29 8.31 4.52
N GLU A 110 -7.42 8.70 5.46
CA GLU A 110 -7.61 9.91 6.25
C GLU A 110 -7.36 11.18 5.43
N ALA A 111 -8.40 12.01 5.29
CA ALA A 111 -8.31 13.26 4.52
C ALA A 111 -7.21 14.19 5.08
N SER A 112 -7.07 14.26 6.39
CA SER A 112 -6.04 15.08 7.08
C SER A 112 -4.61 14.62 6.81
N ALA A 113 -4.40 13.39 6.34
CA ALA A 113 -3.10 12.83 6.00
C ALA A 113 -2.71 13.01 4.53
N ARG A 114 -3.67 13.42 3.68
CA ARG A 114 -3.43 13.67 2.25
C ARG A 114 -2.58 14.92 2.04
N GLY A 115 -1.79 14.95 0.97
CA GLY A 115 -0.95 16.12 0.59
C GLY A 115 0.32 16.30 1.42
N LYS A 116 0.55 15.50 2.47
CA LYS A 116 1.73 15.59 3.36
C LYS A 116 2.96 14.82 2.86
N GLY A 117 2.89 14.18 1.70
CA GLY A 117 3.98 13.37 1.14
C GLY A 117 4.04 11.92 1.65
N TYR A 118 3.12 11.50 2.53
CA TYR A 118 3.08 10.13 3.05
C TYR A 118 2.92 9.08 1.95
N GLY A 119 2.11 9.37 0.92
CA GLY A 119 1.96 8.46 -0.22
C GLY A 119 3.27 8.14 -0.92
N THR A 120 4.17 9.11 -1.08
CA THR A 120 5.49 8.88 -1.67
C THR A 120 6.36 8.00 -0.78
N GLU A 121 6.38 8.26 0.53
CA GLU A 121 7.15 7.51 1.49
C GLU A 121 6.67 6.05 1.59
N VAL A 122 5.35 5.86 1.73
CA VAL A 122 4.73 4.52 1.73
C VAL A 122 5.06 3.76 0.45
N THR A 123 4.96 4.40 -0.71
CA THR A 123 5.28 3.76 -1.99
C THR A 123 6.73 3.28 -2.03
N ARG A 124 7.68 4.06 -1.49
CA ARG A 124 9.08 3.62 -1.37
C ARG A 124 9.24 2.42 -0.45
N LEU A 125 8.62 2.44 0.74
CA LEU A 125 8.67 1.30 1.67
C LEU A 125 8.06 0.03 1.06
N MET A 126 7.00 0.17 0.27
CA MET A 126 6.40 -0.96 -0.43
C MET A 126 7.28 -1.49 -1.56
N LEU A 127 8.02 -0.64 -2.27
CA LEU A 127 9.04 -1.07 -3.23
C LEU A 127 10.21 -1.77 -2.54
N GLU A 128 10.66 -1.29 -1.38
CA GLU A 128 11.65 -2.00 -0.56
C GLU A 128 11.16 -3.39 -0.16
N TYR A 129 9.92 -3.49 0.31
CA TYR A 129 9.31 -4.78 0.63
C TYR A 129 9.26 -5.70 -0.60
N ALA A 130 8.80 -5.19 -1.74
CA ALA A 130 8.71 -5.96 -2.97
C ALA A 130 10.07 -6.49 -3.44
N PHE A 131 11.08 -5.63 -3.48
CA PHE A 131 12.37 -5.96 -4.08
C PHE A 131 13.31 -6.68 -3.11
N THR A 132 13.29 -6.31 -1.82
CA THR A 132 14.21 -6.86 -0.83
C THR A 132 13.62 -8.06 -0.10
N ALA A 133 12.42 -7.94 0.49
CA ALA A 133 11.82 -9.01 1.27
C ALA A 133 11.19 -10.10 0.37
N ARG A 134 10.51 -9.71 -0.72
CA ARG A 134 9.85 -10.66 -1.64
C ARG A 134 10.71 -11.01 -2.87
N SER A 135 11.86 -10.39 -3.03
CA SER A 135 12.76 -10.61 -4.16
C SER A 135 12.10 -10.47 -5.54
N LEU A 136 11.08 -9.62 -5.65
CA LEU A 136 10.44 -9.32 -6.93
C LEU A 136 11.40 -8.54 -7.86
N ARG A 137 11.13 -8.55 -9.14
CA ARG A 137 11.95 -7.81 -10.14
C ARG A 137 11.25 -6.59 -10.69
N SER A 138 9.93 -6.60 -10.70
CA SER A 138 9.12 -5.55 -11.30
C SER A 138 7.83 -5.37 -10.51
N VAL A 139 7.48 -4.12 -10.26
CA VAL A 139 6.20 -3.74 -9.70
C VAL A 139 5.50 -2.79 -10.66
N LEU A 140 4.25 -3.09 -10.98
CA LEU A 140 3.40 -2.26 -11.81
C LEU A 140 2.36 -1.54 -10.96
N LEU A 141 1.82 -0.48 -11.51
CA LEU A 141 0.58 0.15 -11.06
C LEU A 141 -0.13 0.80 -12.24
N ASP A 142 -1.41 1.03 -12.07
CA ASP A 142 -2.19 1.91 -12.94
C ASP A 142 -2.84 3.04 -12.13
N ALA A 143 -3.03 4.19 -12.75
CA ALA A 143 -3.70 5.32 -12.15
C ALA A 143 -4.40 6.17 -13.21
N ALA A 144 -5.54 6.73 -12.83
CA ALA A 144 -6.26 7.63 -13.70
C ALA A 144 -5.48 8.94 -13.92
N GLU A 145 -5.47 9.45 -15.14
CA GLU A 145 -4.80 10.70 -15.50
C GLU A 145 -5.29 11.90 -14.67
N TYR A 146 -6.55 11.87 -14.24
CA TYR A 146 -7.12 12.90 -13.35
C TYR A 146 -6.68 12.77 -11.88
N ASN A 147 -5.76 11.86 -11.56
CA ASN A 147 -5.08 11.77 -10.26
C ASN A 147 -3.61 12.26 -10.34
N PRO A 148 -3.34 13.53 -10.66
CA PRO A 148 -1.98 14.03 -10.80
C PRO A 148 -1.17 13.98 -9.50
N ALA A 149 -1.83 13.98 -8.34
CA ALA A 149 -1.17 13.86 -7.05
C ALA A 149 -0.57 12.45 -6.86
N GLY A 150 -1.34 11.41 -7.18
CA GLY A 150 -0.89 10.02 -7.17
C GLY A 150 0.25 9.80 -8.17
N LEU A 151 0.08 10.21 -9.43
CA LEU A 151 1.10 10.07 -10.46
C LEU A 151 2.44 10.73 -10.06
N ARG A 152 2.39 11.93 -9.47
CA ARG A 152 3.61 12.58 -8.94
C ARG A 152 4.23 11.83 -7.77
N ALA A 153 3.41 11.26 -6.88
CA ALA A 153 3.91 10.51 -5.73
C ALA A 153 4.62 9.23 -6.19
N TYR A 154 4.05 8.51 -7.15
CA TYR A 154 4.63 7.30 -7.74
C TYR A 154 5.93 7.60 -8.50
N ALA A 155 5.95 8.64 -9.32
CA ALA A 155 7.17 9.06 -10.03
C ALA A 155 8.31 9.42 -9.06
N LYS A 156 8.00 10.16 -7.97
CA LYS A 156 8.98 10.48 -6.91
C LYS A 156 9.45 9.25 -6.13
N ALA A 157 8.67 8.21 -6.08
CA ALA A 157 9.03 6.97 -5.39
C ALA A 157 9.88 6.03 -6.26
N GLY A 158 9.97 6.26 -7.57
CA GLY A 158 10.79 5.46 -8.47
C GLY A 158 10.04 4.78 -9.61
N PHE A 159 8.72 4.97 -9.71
CA PHE A 159 7.96 4.47 -10.85
C PHE A 159 8.18 5.34 -12.09
N ARG A 160 8.19 4.71 -13.26
CA ARG A 160 8.24 5.36 -14.57
C ARG A 160 7.00 5.01 -15.38
N GLU A 161 6.45 5.98 -16.11
CA GLU A 161 5.37 5.74 -17.05
C GLU A 161 5.85 4.82 -18.18
N ILE A 162 5.09 3.76 -18.45
CA ILE A 162 5.39 2.78 -19.52
C ILE A 162 4.35 2.77 -20.63
N GLY A 163 3.21 3.42 -20.43
CA GLY A 163 2.17 3.52 -21.44
C GLY A 163 0.85 4.03 -20.90
N ARG A 164 -0.12 4.15 -21.81
CA ARG A 164 -1.47 4.63 -21.49
C ARG A 164 -2.53 3.83 -22.21
N ARG A 165 -3.63 3.58 -21.53
CA ARG A 165 -4.87 3.12 -22.15
C ARG A 165 -5.78 4.32 -22.32
N ARG A 166 -5.96 4.73 -23.59
CA ARG A 166 -6.70 5.95 -23.93
C ARG A 166 -8.18 5.79 -23.63
N GLU A 167 -8.79 6.87 -23.11
CA GLU A 167 -10.23 7.00 -22.86
C GLU A 167 -10.85 5.84 -22.06
N ALA A 168 -10.05 5.26 -21.15
CA ALA A 168 -10.40 4.02 -20.46
C ALA A 168 -11.17 4.22 -19.18
N ASP A 169 -11.28 5.46 -18.72
CA ASP A 169 -12.02 5.81 -17.52
C ASP A 169 -12.96 6.99 -17.76
N VAL A 170 -13.98 7.14 -16.92
CA VAL A 170 -14.97 8.22 -16.99
C VAL A 170 -15.08 8.93 -15.65
N MET A 171 -14.80 10.22 -15.65
CA MET A 171 -14.94 11.08 -14.47
C MET A 171 -15.50 12.45 -14.86
N GLY A 172 -16.56 12.87 -14.16
CA GLY A 172 -17.19 14.17 -14.42
C GLY A 172 -17.77 14.31 -15.85
N GLY A 173 -18.26 13.21 -16.42
CA GLY A 173 -18.82 13.18 -17.78
C GLY A 173 -17.76 13.23 -18.90
N LYS A 174 -16.47 13.17 -18.56
CA LYS A 174 -15.36 13.15 -19.52
C LYS A 174 -14.64 11.82 -19.49
N ARG A 175 -14.04 11.45 -20.63
CA ARG A 175 -13.15 10.30 -20.74
C ARG A 175 -11.72 10.70 -20.42
N TRP A 176 -11.00 9.79 -19.74
CA TRP A 176 -9.65 9.99 -19.27
C TRP A 176 -8.79 8.78 -19.58
N ASP A 177 -7.50 9.00 -19.69
CA ASP A 177 -6.56 7.91 -19.85
C ASP A 177 -6.26 7.24 -18.52
N ILE A 178 -5.97 5.94 -18.58
CA ILE A 178 -5.30 5.22 -17.49
C ILE A 178 -3.82 5.15 -17.81
N VAL A 179 -3.01 5.65 -16.90
CA VAL A 179 -1.55 5.70 -16.99
C VAL A 179 -0.97 4.46 -16.31
N TYR A 180 -0.20 3.67 -17.04
CA TYR A 180 0.53 2.53 -16.50
C TYR A 180 1.94 2.95 -16.13
N MET A 181 2.37 2.58 -14.92
CA MET A 181 3.71 2.87 -14.43
C MET A 181 4.37 1.59 -13.91
N GLN A 182 5.71 1.55 -13.97
CA GLN A 182 6.52 0.41 -13.56
C GLN A 182 7.72 0.88 -12.76
N ALA A 183 8.10 0.10 -11.75
CA ALA A 183 9.38 0.19 -11.05
C ALA A 183 10.14 -1.13 -11.20
N LEU A 184 11.46 -1.06 -11.41
CA LEU A 184 12.34 -2.21 -11.56
C LEU A 184 13.32 -2.28 -10.38
N ALA A 185 13.55 -3.49 -9.87
CA ALA A 185 14.50 -3.72 -8.78
C ALA A 185 15.93 -3.25 -9.12
N SER A 186 16.33 -3.34 -10.42
CA SER A 186 17.65 -2.90 -10.89
C SER A 186 17.85 -1.39 -10.89
N GLU A 187 16.77 -0.62 -10.73
CA GLU A 187 16.78 0.84 -10.73
C GLU A 187 16.44 1.43 -9.35
N PHE A 188 16.32 0.57 -8.33
CA PHE A 188 15.85 0.95 -7.01
C PHE A 188 16.88 0.63 -5.92
N GLU A 189 17.07 1.57 -5.01
CA GLU A 189 17.88 1.40 -3.80
C GLU A 189 16.96 1.16 -2.60
N SER A 190 17.34 0.22 -1.72
CA SER A 190 16.59 -0.18 -0.53
C SER A 190 17.29 0.28 0.75
N PRO A 191 17.12 1.56 1.17
CA PRO A 191 17.88 2.12 2.30
C PRO A 191 17.42 1.61 3.67
N VAL A 192 16.17 1.12 3.80
CA VAL A 192 15.61 0.63 5.06
C VAL A 192 15.76 -0.89 5.16
N LEU A 193 15.10 -1.65 4.30
CA LEU A 193 15.09 -3.11 4.36
C LEU A 193 16.40 -3.74 3.86
N GLY A 194 17.13 -3.07 2.97
CA GLY A 194 18.45 -3.51 2.54
C GLY A 194 19.47 -3.66 3.68
N ARG A 195 19.24 -2.99 4.81
CA ARG A 195 20.06 -3.15 6.01
C ARG A 195 19.61 -4.30 6.92
N VAL A 196 18.34 -4.70 6.81
CA VAL A 196 17.73 -5.76 7.61
C VAL A 196 17.97 -7.13 6.97
N PHE A 197 17.84 -7.21 5.66
CA PHE A 197 17.99 -8.45 4.89
C PHE A 197 19.46 -8.66 4.45
N VAL A 198 20.39 -8.53 5.39
CA VAL A 198 21.83 -8.80 5.19
C VAL A 198 22.17 -10.09 5.92
N PRO A 199 22.83 -11.07 5.27
CA PRO A 199 23.29 -12.29 5.94
C PRO A 199 24.29 -11.96 7.04
N ASP A 200 24.18 -12.59 8.20
CA ASP A 200 25.12 -12.42 9.32
C ASP A 200 26.54 -12.93 8.99
N GLN A 201 26.63 -13.83 8.02
CA GLN A 201 27.91 -14.37 7.53
C GLN A 201 27.95 -14.31 6.00
N PRO A 202 29.06 -13.81 5.41
CA PRO A 202 29.24 -13.90 3.98
C PRO A 202 29.32 -15.36 3.55
N ARG A 203 28.70 -15.70 2.41
CA ARG A 203 28.84 -17.03 1.79
C ARG A 203 30.34 -17.28 1.49
N ALA A 204 30.86 -18.39 2.00
CA ALA A 204 32.19 -18.84 1.58
C ALA A 204 32.19 -19.05 0.06
N VAL A 205 33.00 -18.27 -0.65
CA VAL A 205 33.22 -18.47 -2.08
C VAL A 205 34.19 -19.64 -2.15
N ASP A 206 33.76 -20.80 -2.63
CA ASP A 206 34.66 -21.89 -2.96
C ASP A 206 35.65 -21.37 -4.00
N ALA A 207 36.91 -21.24 -3.59
CA ALA A 207 38.00 -20.95 -4.49
C ALA A 207 38.23 -22.19 -5.35
N SER A 208 37.74 -22.16 -6.60
CA SER A 208 38.00 -23.17 -7.64
C SER A 208 39.18 -22.73 -8.48
#